data_4d0b6dd382cf3da7b8aaeb29dcb31af0
#
_entry.id   4d0b6dd382cf3da7b8aaeb29dcb31af0
#
_cell.length_a   1.000
_cell.length_b   1.000
_cell.length_c   1.000
_cell.angle_alpha   90.00
_cell.angle_beta   90.00
_cell.angle_gamma   90.00
#
_symmetry.space_group_name_H-M   'P 1'
#
loop_
_entity.id
_entity.type
_entity.pdbx_description
1 polymer ?
#
loop_
_entity_poly.entity_id
_entity_poly.type
_entity_poly.pdbx_seq_one_letter_code
_entity_poly.pdbx_strand_id
1 'polypeptide(L)'
;MSIEKHDESELIRQNIYLHEKIAISYGTRHNEIYNDHEQQRLRLSLQDAVASIQSPGVRAMDYGCGAGNLTSHLVELGMDVVAADVTPSFARITVSLAPDHVEPFILNGRDLEGVNDDSFDIIATYSVLHHIPDYLTAIREMARVVKPGGIIYLDHEASNEHWNPSLALAEFRSLVREHHSLSWYLGRLASPSWWLKKVRKIINPKYAEEGDIHVWPDDHIEWLAIRNVFAQMNIEIIRDESYLLYQPHYGIEEYSKYKGQCSDMHVLVGRKHQ
;
A
#
# COMPACT_ATOMS: atom_id res chain seq x y z
N MET A 1 3.37 -21.07 -23.15
CA MET A 1 2.68 -19.95 -23.84
C MET A 1 3.16 -18.71 -23.11
N SER A 2 4.08 -17.94 -23.72
CA SER A 2 4.67 -16.75 -23.09
C SER A 2 3.56 -15.71 -22.93
N ILE A 3 3.28 -15.34 -21.69
CA ILE A 3 2.49 -14.15 -21.35
C ILE A 3 3.25 -12.98 -21.99
N GLU A 4 2.62 -12.27 -22.93
CA GLU A 4 3.15 -11.02 -23.44
C GLU A 4 3.48 -10.13 -22.24
N LYS A 5 4.76 -9.77 -22.08
CA LYS A 5 5.17 -8.74 -21.15
C LYS A 5 4.42 -7.47 -21.58
N HIS A 6 3.39 -7.10 -20.85
CA HIS A 6 2.85 -5.76 -20.96
C HIS A 6 4.01 -4.80 -20.77
N ASP A 7 4.16 -3.86 -21.71
CA ASP A 7 5.19 -2.82 -21.59
C ASP A 7 4.98 -2.10 -20.24
N GLU A 8 5.97 -2.16 -19.34
CA GLU A 8 5.93 -1.48 -18.04
C GLU A 8 5.48 -0.02 -18.14
N SER A 9 5.90 0.65 -19.23
CA SER A 9 5.49 2.03 -19.52
C SER A 9 3.98 2.15 -19.74
N GLU A 10 3.33 1.13 -20.29
CA GLU A 10 1.88 1.13 -20.49
C GLU A 10 1.15 0.93 -19.16
N LEU A 11 1.64 0.02 -18.30
CA LEU A 11 1.09 -0.20 -16.97
C LEU A 11 1.19 1.07 -16.11
N ILE A 12 2.32 1.74 -16.11
CA ILE A 12 2.53 3.01 -15.41
C ILE A 12 1.57 4.08 -15.93
N ARG A 13 1.46 4.26 -17.25
CA ARG A 13 0.51 5.23 -17.85
C ARG A 13 -0.93 4.94 -17.49
N GLN A 14 -1.32 3.67 -17.50
CA GLN A 14 -2.67 3.25 -17.13
C GLN A 14 -2.93 3.53 -15.65
N ASN A 15 -1.99 3.25 -14.77
CA ASN A 15 -2.07 3.54 -13.34
C ASN A 15 -2.27 5.05 -13.11
N ILE A 16 -1.41 5.91 -13.67
CA ILE A 16 -1.55 7.36 -13.58
C ILE A 16 -2.93 7.83 -14.06
N TYR A 17 -3.39 7.36 -15.21
CA TYR A 17 -4.67 7.75 -15.77
C TYR A 17 -5.86 7.37 -14.89
N LEU A 18 -5.82 6.18 -14.26
CA LEU A 18 -6.90 5.73 -13.38
C LEU A 18 -6.92 6.53 -12.08
N HIS A 19 -5.75 6.75 -11.48
CA HIS A 19 -5.63 7.47 -10.22
C HIS A 19 -5.93 8.97 -10.37
N GLU A 20 -5.56 9.62 -11.50
CA GLU A 20 -5.96 11.01 -11.76
C GLU A 20 -7.50 11.20 -11.75
N LYS A 21 -8.25 10.20 -12.20
CA LYS A 21 -9.73 10.26 -12.19
C LYS A 21 -10.36 10.17 -10.81
N ILE A 22 -9.70 9.51 -9.89
CA ILE A 22 -10.26 9.23 -8.56
C ILE A 22 -9.63 10.08 -7.46
N ALA A 23 -8.57 10.83 -7.75
CA ALA A 23 -7.77 11.54 -6.75
C ALA A 23 -8.62 12.37 -5.76
N ILE A 24 -9.61 13.13 -6.24
CA ILE A 24 -10.48 13.96 -5.37
C ILE A 24 -11.40 13.12 -4.48
N SER A 25 -11.79 11.92 -4.92
CA SER A 25 -12.74 11.06 -4.21
C SER A 25 -12.07 9.88 -3.49
N TYR A 26 -10.76 9.79 -3.54
CA TYR A 26 -10.00 8.64 -3.06
C TYR A 26 -10.30 8.32 -1.58
N GLY A 27 -10.17 9.31 -0.70
CA GLY A 27 -10.40 9.12 0.72
C GLY A 27 -11.83 8.69 1.10
N THR A 28 -12.83 9.00 0.27
CA THR A 28 -14.23 8.59 0.52
C THR A 28 -14.54 7.19 -0.02
N ARG A 29 -13.67 6.62 -0.83
CA ARG A 29 -13.84 5.29 -1.42
C ARG A 29 -13.19 4.18 -0.59
N HIS A 30 -12.14 4.53 0.16
CA HIS A 30 -11.31 3.57 0.89
C HIS A 30 -11.61 3.60 2.40
N ASN A 31 -12.85 3.27 2.78
CA ASN A 31 -13.25 3.19 4.19
C ASN A 31 -12.48 2.14 4.99
N GLU A 32 -11.91 1.12 4.32
CA GLU A 32 -11.02 0.12 4.92
C GLU A 32 -9.70 0.75 5.42
N ILE A 33 -9.27 1.86 4.81
CA ILE A 33 -8.10 2.64 5.23
C ILE A 33 -8.52 3.73 6.22
N TYR A 34 -9.53 4.53 5.87
CA TYR A 34 -9.93 5.73 6.59
C TYR A 34 -10.98 5.46 7.68
N ASN A 35 -10.74 4.45 8.54
CA ASN A 35 -11.54 4.18 9.73
C ASN A 35 -10.68 4.26 10.99
N ASP A 36 -11.29 4.54 12.13
CA ASP A 36 -10.58 4.81 13.39
C ASP A 36 -9.67 3.65 13.84
N HIS A 37 -10.07 2.40 13.59
CA HIS A 37 -9.28 1.24 13.97
C HIS A 37 -7.99 1.14 13.17
N GLU A 38 -8.09 1.28 11.86
CA GLU A 38 -6.91 1.21 10.98
C GLU A 38 -6.01 2.43 11.16
N GLN A 39 -6.60 3.63 11.29
CA GLN A 39 -5.84 4.85 11.55
C GLN A 39 -5.07 4.77 12.88
N GLN A 40 -5.67 4.21 13.92
CA GLN A 40 -4.97 3.99 15.20
C GLN A 40 -3.87 2.94 15.06
N ARG A 41 -4.13 1.82 14.36
CA ARG A 41 -3.12 0.78 14.12
C ARG A 41 -1.92 1.35 13.35
N LEU A 42 -2.17 2.07 12.26
CA LEU A 42 -1.14 2.68 11.43
C LEU A 42 -0.30 3.68 12.22
N ARG A 43 -0.95 4.57 12.98
CA ARG A 43 -0.26 5.55 13.83
C ARG A 43 0.70 4.88 14.82
N LEU A 44 0.23 3.86 15.54
CA LEU A 44 1.06 3.14 16.51
C LEU A 44 2.22 2.41 15.82
N SER A 45 1.94 1.77 14.69
CA SER A 45 2.94 1.07 13.87
C SER A 45 4.05 2.00 13.37
N LEU A 46 3.68 3.18 12.87
CA LEU A 46 4.65 4.20 12.43
C LEU A 46 5.42 4.82 13.61
N GLN A 47 4.75 5.07 14.72
CA GLN A 47 5.40 5.57 15.95
C GLN A 47 6.53 4.64 16.40
N ASP A 48 6.28 3.34 16.42
CA ASP A 48 7.29 2.33 16.76
C ASP A 48 8.45 2.31 15.74
N ALA A 49 8.12 2.41 14.43
CA ALA A 49 9.13 2.47 13.37
C ALA A 49 10.01 3.72 13.49
N VAL A 50 9.41 4.90 13.67
CA VAL A 50 10.13 6.17 13.86
C VAL A 50 10.99 6.14 15.12
N ALA A 51 10.49 5.57 16.23
CA ALA A 51 11.29 5.40 17.46
C ALA A 51 12.50 4.46 17.28
N SER A 52 12.49 3.63 16.24
CA SER A 52 13.60 2.71 15.92
C SER A 52 14.68 3.32 15.02
N ILE A 53 14.51 4.58 14.56
CA ILE A 53 15.48 5.28 13.72
C ILE A 53 16.75 5.55 14.55
N GLN A 54 17.90 5.26 13.97
CA GLN A 54 19.22 5.50 14.58
C GLN A 54 20.03 6.59 13.83
N SER A 55 19.53 7.05 12.67
CA SER A 55 20.13 8.17 11.95
C SER A 55 19.70 9.51 12.61
N PRO A 56 20.56 10.53 12.59
CA PRO A 56 20.18 11.85 13.06
C PRO A 56 19.37 12.57 11.97
N GLY A 57 18.16 12.95 12.28
CA GLY A 57 17.34 13.74 11.36
C GLY A 57 15.86 13.41 11.45
N VAL A 58 15.09 14.11 10.63
CA VAL A 58 13.62 14.06 10.63
C VAL A 58 13.05 14.01 9.21
N ARG A 59 13.85 13.60 8.21
CA ARG A 59 13.42 13.59 6.81
C ARG A 59 12.83 12.25 6.41
N ALA A 60 11.57 12.27 5.98
CA ALA A 60 10.83 11.10 5.53
C ALA A 60 10.51 11.17 4.02
N MET A 61 10.33 10.02 3.39
CA MET A 61 9.66 9.91 2.09
C MET A 61 8.41 9.03 2.28
N ASP A 62 7.25 9.56 1.88
CA ASP A 62 6.03 8.79 1.67
C ASP A 62 5.99 8.37 0.20
N TYR A 63 6.37 7.12 -0.08
CA TYR A 63 6.46 6.57 -1.42
C TYR A 63 5.10 6.01 -1.87
N GLY A 64 4.47 6.67 -2.84
CA GLY A 64 3.08 6.43 -3.22
C GLY A 64 2.12 7.14 -2.25
N CYS A 65 2.31 8.45 -2.08
CA CYS A 65 1.63 9.21 -1.03
C CYS A 65 0.09 9.26 -1.19
N GLY A 66 -0.45 9.00 -2.37
CA GLY A 66 -1.87 9.06 -2.63
C GLY A 66 -2.51 10.34 -2.10
N ALA A 67 -3.61 10.21 -1.37
CA ALA A 67 -4.31 11.33 -0.74
C ALA A 67 -3.69 11.78 0.61
N GLY A 68 -2.48 11.33 0.95
CA GLY A 68 -1.72 11.81 2.11
C GLY A 68 -2.02 11.11 3.43
N ASN A 69 -2.56 9.89 3.39
CA ASN A 69 -2.83 9.11 4.61
C ASN A 69 -1.58 8.91 5.46
N LEU A 70 -0.54 8.34 4.87
CA LEU A 70 0.72 8.09 5.56
C LEU A 70 1.47 9.39 5.87
N THR A 71 1.49 10.34 4.92
CA THR A 71 2.10 11.67 5.08
C THR A 71 1.59 12.37 6.34
N SER A 72 0.27 12.37 6.57
CA SER A 72 -0.32 13.05 7.75
C SER A 72 0.24 12.48 9.05
N HIS A 73 0.35 11.16 9.17
CA HIS A 73 0.94 10.52 10.36
C HIS A 73 2.43 10.83 10.52
N LEU A 74 3.20 10.84 9.42
CA LEU A 74 4.64 11.19 9.49
C LEU A 74 4.86 12.65 9.93
N VAL A 75 4.04 13.59 9.44
CA VAL A 75 4.07 14.99 9.88
C VAL A 75 3.70 15.12 11.37
N GLU A 76 2.65 14.41 11.82
CA GLU A 76 2.28 14.37 13.25
C GLU A 76 3.39 13.81 14.14
N LEU A 77 4.26 12.95 13.61
CA LEU A 77 5.45 12.42 14.30
C LEU A 77 6.67 13.36 14.19
N GLY A 78 6.50 14.56 13.63
CA GLY A 78 7.53 15.60 13.55
C GLY A 78 8.51 15.43 12.37
N MET A 79 8.13 14.69 11.32
CA MET A 79 8.96 14.51 10.13
C MET A 79 8.69 15.61 9.09
N ASP A 80 9.75 16.02 8.37
CA ASP A 80 9.61 16.73 7.10
C ASP A 80 9.50 15.70 5.97
N VAL A 81 8.42 15.75 5.21
CA VAL A 81 8.00 14.67 4.34
C VAL A 81 8.14 15.04 2.86
N VAL A 82 8.82 14.22 2.09
CA VAL A 82 8.74 14.20 0.63
C VAL A 82 7.57 13.30 0.25
N ALA A 83 6.47 13.90 -0.21
CA ALA A 83 5.29 13.20 -0.71
C ALA A 83 5.51 12.80 -2.17
N ALA A 84 5.86 11.55 -2.40
CA ALA A 84 6.25 11.02 -3.70
C ALA A 84 5.12 10.19 -4.33
N ASP A 85 4.68 10.56 -5.53
CA ASP A 85 3.64 9.82 -6.27
C ASP A 85 3.86 9.92 -7.78
N VAL A 86 3.44 8.91 -8.54
CA VAL A 86 3.42 8.96 -10.02
C VAL A 86 2.31 9.87 -10.54
N THR A 87 1.29 10.15 -9.71
CA THR A 87 0.09 10.91 -10.03
C THR A 87 0.23 12.36 -9.53
N PRO A 88 0.44 13.37 -10.41
CA PRO A 88 0.67 14.75 -9.98
C PRO A 88 -0.45 15.36 -9.13
N SER A 89 -1.69 14.93 -9.31
CA SER A 89 -2.81 15.39 -8.50
C SER A 89 -2.71 14.95 -7.05
N PHE A 90 -2.25 13.73 -6.79
CA PHE A 90 -2.03 13.23 -5.43
C PHE A 90 -0.92 14.01 -4.72
N ALA A 91 0.24 14.17 -5.35
CA ALA A 91 1.32 14.96 -4.77
C ALA A 91 0.86 16.39 -4.39
N ARG A 92 0.06 17.06 -5.25
CA ARG A 92 -0.51 18.39 -4.94
C ARG A 92 -1.49 18.39 -3.78
N ILE A 93 -2.40 17.39 -3.73
CA ILE A 93 -3.37 17.24 -2.63
C ILE A 93 -2.62 17.06 -1.32
N THR A 94 -1.63 16.18 -1.29
CA THR A 94 -0.88 15.84 -0.09
C THR A 94 -0.08 17.00 0.45
N VAL A 95 0.58 17.79 -0.41
CA VAL A 95 1.26 19.04 0.02
C VAL A 95 0.30 20.02 0.69
N SER A 96 -0.95 20.09 0.23
CA SER A 96 -1.93 21.03 0.83
C SER A 96 -2.33 20.68 2.27
N LEU A 97 -2.04 19.47 2.75
CA LEU A 97 -2.33 19.06 4.13
C LEU A 97 -1.40 19.72 5.15
N ALA A 98 -0.12 19.91 4.80
CA ALA A 98 0.88 20.52 5.67
C ALA A 98 1.98 21.20 4.83
N PRO A 99 1.71 22.35 4.18
CA PRO A 99 2.60 22.94 3.19
C PRO A 99 3.97 23.37 3.72
N ASP A 100 4.10 23.57 5.02
CA ASP A 100 5.37 23.93 5.67
C ASP A 100 6.28 22.70 5.94
N HIS A 101 5.72 21.49 5.89
CA HIS A 101 6.41 20.23 6.23
C HIS A 101 6.37 19.20 5.10
N VAL A 102 5.70 19.48 3.99
CA VAL A 102 5.53 18.52 2.89
C VAL A 102 5.98 19.12 1.57
N GLU A 103 6.92 18.48 0.92
CA GLU A 103 7.34 18.81 -0.44
C GLU A 103 6.95 17.73 -1.45
N PRO A 104 6.52 18.06 -2.67
CA PRO A 104 6.10 17.06 -3.64
C PRO A 104 7.30 16.49 -4.40
N PHE A 105 7.24 15.21 -4.76
CA PHE A 105 8.15 14.58 -5.69
C PHE A 105 7.36 13.72 -6.69
N ILE A 106 7.53 13.96 -7.98
CA ILE A 106 6.84 13.18 -9.01
C ILE A 106 7.72 12.00 -9.40
N LEU A 107 7.24 10.80 -9.07
CA LEU A 107 7.91 9.53 -9.41
C LEU A 107 7.80 9.27 -10.93
N ASN A 108 8.81 8.63 -11.49
CA ASN A 108 8.78 8.14 -12.86
C ASN A 108 8.11 6.74 -12.98
N GLY A 109 7.75 6.12 -11.85
CA GLY A 109 7.13 4.81 -11.74
C GLY A 109 8.10 3.61 -11.88
N ARG A 110 9.41 3.84 -11.86
CA ARG A 110 10.46 2.82 -12.00
C ARG A 110 11.49 2.85 -10.88
N ASP A 111 12.07 4.01 -10.66
CA ASP A 111 13.19 4.21 -9.72
C ASP A 111 13.10 5.58 -9.05
N LEU A 112 14.07 5.89 -8.22
CA LEU A 112 14.24 7.18 -7.56
C LEU A 112 15.35 8.00 -8.23
N GLU A 113 15.31 8.09 -9.58
CA GLU A 113 16.23 8.95 -10.33
C GLU A 113 16.19 10.39 -9.80
N GLY A 114 17.37 10.99 -9.62
CA GLY A 114 17.52 12.35 -9.08
C GLY A 114 17.50 12.43 -7.56
N VAL A 115 17.25 11.33 -6.85
CA VAL A 115 17.36 11.26 -5.38
C VAL A 115 18.73 10.71 -5.01
N ASN A 116 19.49 11.47 -4.20
CA ASN A 116 20.80 11.04 -3.73
C ASN A 116 20.70 9.85 -2.76
N ASP A 117 21.78 9.05 -2.69
CA ASP A 117 21.93 8.02 -1.67
C ASP A 117 21.85 8.65 -0.27
N ASP A 118 21.42 7.85 0.70
CA ASP A 118 21.43 8.21 2.13
C ASP A 118 20.72 9.56 2.43
N SER A 119 19.59 9.82 1.78
CA SER A 119 18.85 11.09 1.87
C SER A 119 17.76 11.12 2.94
N PHE A 120 17.22 9.97 3.32
CA PHE A 120 16.03 9.88 4.20
C PHE A 120 16.31 9.08 5.47
N ASP A 121 15.72 9.52 6.58
CA ASP A 121 15.75 8.80 7.86
C ASP A 121 14.71 7.67 7.88
N ILE A 122 13.60 7.85 7.16
CA ILE A 122 12.60 6.82 6.91
C ILE A 122 12.05 6.96 5.50
N ILE A 123 11.86 5.82 4.82
CA ILE A 123 11.03 5.69 3.63
C ILE A 123 9.89 4.76 3.98
N ALA A 124 8.67 5.23 3.77
CA ALA A 124 7.47 4.50 4.10
C ALA A 124 6.56 4.36 2.89
N THR A 125 5.87 3.23 2.79
CA THR A 125 4.84 2.96 1.78
C THR A 125 3.68 2.22 2.41
N TYR A 126 2.47 2.52 1.96
CA TYR A 126 1.23 1.95 2.47
C TYR A 126 0.27 1.67 1.32
N SER A 127 0.02 0.39 1.02
CA SER A 127 -0.88 -0.03 -0.07
C SER A 127 -0.43 0.46 -1.46
N VAL A 128 0.83 0.23 -1.83
CA VAL A 128 1.44 0.81 -3.04
C VAL A 128 2.18 -0.22 -3.90
N LEU A 129 2.85 -1.21 -3.27
CA LEU A 129 3.75 -2.10 -4.00
C LEU A 129 3.03 -2.89 -5.09
N HIS A 130 1.76 -3.23 -4.87
CA HIS A 130 0.95 -3.97 -5.83
C HIS A 130 0.57 -3.17 -7.09
N HIS A 131 0.86 -1.86 -7.14
CA HIS A 131 0.74 -1.02 -8.33
C HIS A 131 2.04 -0.88 -9.12
N ILE A 132 3.18 -1.34 -8.59
CA ILE A 132 4.50 -1.13 -9.17
C ILE A 132 4.92 -2.35 -9.97
N PRO A 133 5.14 -2.24 -11.31
CA PRO A 133 5.49 -3.39 -12.15
C PRO A 133 6.73 -4.16 -11.67
N ASP A 134 7.79 -3.45 -11.29
CA ASP A 134 9.00 -4.01 -10.66
C ASP A 134 9.17 -3.46 -9.25
N TYR A 135 8.33 -3.93 -8.32
CA TYR A 135 8.40 -3.50 -6.92
C TYR A 135 9.71 -3.89 -6.22
N LEU A 136 10.41 -4.93 -6.69
CA LEU A 136 11.70 -5.31 -6.11
C LEU A 136 12.80 -4.29 -6.45
N THR A 137 12.77 -3.70 -7.64
CA THR A 137 13.65 -2.58 -7.99
C THR A 137 13.31 -1.34 -7.18
N ALA A 138 12.03 -1.02 -7.00
CA ALA A 138 11.61 0.07 -6.12
C ALA A 138 12.12 -0.10 -4.68
N ILE A 139 12.08 -1.31 -4.12
CA ILE A 139 12.61 -1.62 -2.78
C ILE A 139 14.15 -1.48 -2.73
N ARG A 140 14.88 -1.86 -3.78
CA ARG A 140 16.34 -1.61 -3.85
C ARG A 140 16.66 -0.12 -3.87
N GLU A 141 15.88 0.67 -4.58
CA GLU A 141 16.01 2.12 -4.60
C GLU A 141 15.68 2.74 -3.23
N MET A 142 14.64 2.28 -2.54
CA MET A 142 14.37 2.67 -1.16
C MET A 142 15.58 2.37 -0.25
N ALA A 143 16.19 1.19 -0.39
CA ALA A 143 17.38 0.81 0.36
C ALA A 143 18.62 1.66 0.02
N ARG A 144 18.75 2.14 -1.22
CA ARG A 144 19.82 3.04 -1.64
C ARG A 144 19.69 4.41 -0.98
N VAL A 145 18.48 5.00 -1.02
CA VAL A 145 18.26 6.38 -0.58
C VAL A 145 17.97 6.53 0.91
N VAL A 146 17.67 5.44 1.64
CA VAL A 146 17.59 5.48 3.11
C VAL A 146 19.00 5.53 3.71
N LYS A 147 19.18 6.36 4.76
CA LYS A 147 20.45 6.53 5.47
C LYS A 147 20.84 5.28 6.24
N PRO A 148 22.15 5.05 6.50
CA PRO A 148 22.57 4.13 7.55
C PRO A 148 21.88 4.44 8.88
N GLY A 149 21.32 3.43 9.55
CA GLY A 149 20.47 3.58 10.73
C GLY A 149 19.04 4.04 10.46
N GLY A 150 18.71 4.35 9.22
CA GLY A 150 17.34 4.71 8.79
C GLY A 150 16.45 3.49 8.53
N ILE A 151 15.18 3.74 8.32
CA ILE A 151 14.10 2.74 8.30
C ILE A 151 13.44 2.66 6.91
N ILE A 152 13.16 1.45 6.46
CA ILE A 152 12.20 1.15 5.38
C ILE A 152 10.97 0.55 6.03
N TYR A 153 9.81 1.17 5.80
CA TYR A 153 8.51 0.76 6.33
C TYR A 153 7.58 0.39 5.19
N LEU A 154 7.20 -0.89 5.10
CA LEU A 154 6.29 -1.43 4.08
C LEU A 154 5.04 -1.95 4.77
N ASP A 155 3.85 -1.43 4.44
CA ASP A 155 2.60 -1.80 5.12
C ASP A 155 1.42 -1.89 4.15
N HIS A 156 0.39 -2.61 4.59
CA HIS A 156 -0.90 -2.76 3.91
C HIS A 156 -0.82 -3.45 2.55
N GLU A 157 0.05 -4.43 2.45
CA GLU A 157 0.05 -5.39 1.34
C GLU A 157 -0.49 -6.73 1.81
N ALA A 158 -1.07 -7.51 0.88
CA ALA A 158 -1.66 -8.80 1.21
C ALA A 158 -0.64 -9.76 1.85
N SER A 159 -1.03 -10.41 2.95
CA SER A 159 -0.23 -11.43 3.60
C SER A 159 -0.23 -12.73 2.80
N ASN A 160 0.71 -13.65 3.10
CA ASN A 160 0.70 -15.00 2.51
C ASN A 160 -0.60 -15.74 2.84
N GLU A 161 -1.18 -15.50 4.03
CA GLU A 161 -2.42 -16.13 4.46
C GLU A 161 -3.64 -15.61 3.66
N HIS A 162 -3.58 -14.37 3.14
CA HIS A 162 -4.61 -13.86 2.24
C HIS A 162 -4.82 -14.78 1.03
N TRP A 163 -3.73 -15.27 0.44
CA TRP A 163 -3.72 -16.11 -0.76
C TRP A 163 -3.95 -17.59 -0.46
N ASN A 164 -3.49 -18.05 0.71
CA ASN A 164 -3.65 -19.42 1.20
C ASN A 164 -4.36 -19.40 2.56
N PRO A 165 -5.69 -19.15 2.60
CA PRO A 165 -6.41 -18.93 3.84
C PRO A 165 -6.34 -20.13 4.79
N SER A 166 -6.01 -19.86 6.06
CA SER A 166 -6.20 -20.81 7.16
C SER A 166 -7.70 -21.08 7.37
N LEU A 167 -8.01 -22.11 8.14
CA LEU A 167 -9.40 -22.38 8.53
C LEU A 167 -10.02 -21.18 9.27
N ALA A 168 -9.25 -20.50 10.13
CA ALA A 168 -9.71 -19.34 10.87
C ALA A 168 -10.04 -18.16 9.95
N LEU A 169 -9.19 -17.85 8.96
CA LEU A 169 -9.45 -16.80 7.99
C LEU A 169 -10.64 -17.13 7.09
N ALA A 170 -10.76 -18.37 6.66
CA ALA A 170 -11.89 -18.82 5.85
C ALA A 170 -13.23 -18.72 6.63
N GLU A 171 -13.22 -19.14 7.90
CA GLU A 171 -14.37 -19.00 8.80
C GLU A 171 -14.72 -17.54 9.02
N PHE A 172 -13.75 -16.68 9.37
CA PHE A 172 -13.95 -15.24 9.54
C PHE A 172 -14.57 -14.62 8.28
N ARG A 173 -13.99 -14.83 7.10
CA ARG A 173 -14.50 -14.32 5.83
C ARG A 173 -15.93 -14.77 5.54
N SER A 174 -16.30 -15.98 5.95
CA SER A 174 -17.67 -16.49 5.84
C SER A 174 -18.65 -15.76 6.75
N LEU A 175 -18.24 -15.44 7.98
CA LEU A 175 -19.05 -14.73 8.98
C LEU A 175 -19.31 -13.27 8.61
N VAL A 176 -18.25 -12.57 8.14
CA VAL A 176 -18.32 -11.13 7.84
C VAL A 176 -18.77 -10.83 6.41
N ARG A 177 -19.12 -11.85 5.64
CA ARG A 177 -19.57 -11.69 4.25
C ARG A 177 -20.84 -10.85 4.19
N GLU A 178 -20.79 -9.76 3.42
CA GLU A 178 -21.98 -8.94 3.18
C GLU A 178 -23.10 -9.73 2.50
N HIS A 179 -24.26 -9.75 3.12
CA HIS A 179 -25.49 -10.30 2.55
C HIS A 179 -26.30 -9.17 1.92
N HIS A 180 -26.24 -9.08 0.61
CA HIS A 180 -27.02 -8.10 -0.13
C HIS A 180 -28.48 -8.55 -0.32
N SER A 181 -29.41 -7.59 -0.24
CA SER A 181 -30.83 -7.84 -0.50
C SER A 181 -31.10 -8.15 -1.98
N LEU A 182 -32.23 -8.82 -2.26
CA LEU A 182 -32.65 -9.09 -3.64
C LEU A 182 -32.80 -7.80 -4.46
N SER A 183 -33.30 -6.71 -3.84
CA SER A 183 -33.44 -5.40 -4.47
C SER A 183 -32.10 -4.82 -4.90
N TRP A 184 -31.00 -5.05 -4.14
CA TRP A 184 -29.64 -4.65 -4.50
C TRP A 184 -29.16 -5.39 -5.76
N TYR A 185 -29.41 -6.71 -5.86
CA TYR A 185 -29.08 -7.47 -7.07
C TYR A 185 -29.86 -6.99 -8.29
N LEU A 186 -31.16 -6.73 -8.13
CA LEU A 186 -32.02 -6.23 -9.23
C LEU A 186 -31.56 -4.84 -9.69
N GLY A 187 -31.18 -3.95 -8.77
CA GLY A 187 -30.62 -2.64 -9.10
C GLY A 187 -29.32 -2.74 -9.90
N ARG A 188 -28.43 -3.70 -9.57
CA ARG A 188 -27.20 -3.94 -10.31
C ARG A 188 -27.43 -4.50 -11.72
N LEU A 189 -28.41 -5.40 -11.87
CA LEU A 189 -28.78 -5.92 -13.20
C LEU A 189 -29.30 -4.82 -14.14
N ALA A 190 -29.92 -3.78 -13.59
CA ALA A 190 -30.38 -2.62 -14.34
C ALA A 190 -29.25 -1.60 -14.66
N SER A 191 -28.05 -1.77 -14.11
CA SER A 191 -26.93 -0.84 -14.28
C SER A 191 -26.06 -1.18 -15.50
N PRO A 192 -26.00 -0.32 -16.54
CA PRO A 192 -25.12 -0.51 -17.69
C PRO A 192 -23.62 -0.59 -17.29
N SER A 193 -23.21 0.17 -16.29
CA SER A 193 -21.83 0.17 -15.80
C SER A 193 -21.43 -1.18 -15.18
N TRP A 194 -22.35 -1.86 -14.50
CA TRP A 194 -22.12 -3.19 -13.96
C TRP A 194 -21.87 -4.23 -15.08
N TRP A 195 -22.65 -4.17 -16.16
CA TRP A 195 -22.46 -5.05 -17.31
C TRP A 195 -21.16 -4.77 -18.04
N LEU A 196 -20.77 -3.50 -18.21
CA LEU A 196 -19.47 -3.13 -18.77
C LEU A 196 -18.29 -3.69 -17.96
N LYS A 197 -18.38 -3.64 -16.62
CA LYS A 197 -17.36 -4.25 -15.74
C LYS A 197 -17.31 -5.78 -15.92
N LYS A 198 -18.46 -6.45 -16.02
CA LYS A 198 -18.52 -7.90 -16.29
C LYS A 198 -17.88 -8.27 -17.63
N VAL A 199 -18.20 -7.53 -18.68
CA VAL A 199 -17.62 -7.75 -20.01
C VAL A 199 -16.10 -7.54 -19.99
N ARG A 200 -15.62 -6.48 -19.32
CA ARG A 200 -14.18 -6.23 -19.17
C ARG A 200 -13.45 -7.38 -18.46
N LYS A 201 -14.04 -7.92 -17.37
CA LYS A 201 -13.48 -9.09 -16.66
C LYS A 201 -13.51 -10.38 -17.49
N ILE A 202 -14.44 -10.53 -18.42
CA ILE A 202 -14.47 -11.68 -19.35
C ILE A 202 -13.34 -11.53 -20.39
N ILE A 203 -13.15 -10.32 -20.93
CA ILE A 203 -12.13 -10.04 -21.94
C ILE A 203 -10.73 -10.05 -21.32
N ASN A 204 -10.58 -9.46 -20.14
CA ASN A 204 -9.35 -9.45 -19.35
C ASN A 204 -9.64 -9.98 -17.94
N PRO A 205 -9.36 -11.26 -17.64
CA PRO A 205 -9.57 -11.86 -16.32
C PRO A 205 -8.80 -11.15 -15.20
N LYS A 206 -7.64 -10.54 -15.51
CA LYS A 206 -6.82 -9.73 -14.59
C LYS A 206 -7.15 -8.22 -14.67
N TYR A 207 -8.38 -7.86 -15.04
CA TYR A 207 -8.82 -6.46 -15.03
C TYR A 207 -9.06 -6.00 -13.58
N ALA A 208 -8.23 -5.08 -13.09
CA ALA A 208 -8.42 -4.34 -11.86
C ALA A 208 -8.86 -2.90 -12.16
N GLU A 209 -9.83 -2.37 -11.39
CA GLU A 209 -10.43 -1.06 -11.65
C GLU A 209 -9.47 0.10 -11.34
N GLU A 210 -8.57 -0.11 -10.40
CA GLU A 210 -7.61 0.88 -9.91
C GLU A 210 -6.19 0.67 -10.48
N GLY A 211 -6.04 -0.30 -11.41
CA GLY A 211 -4.75 -0.55 -12.06
C GLY A 211 -3.81 -1.41 -11.23
N ASP A 212 -4.36 -2.18 -10.27
CA ASP A 212 -3.59 -3.13 -9.47
C ASP A 212 -2.98 -4.20 -10.38
N ILE A 213 -1.72 -4.50 -10.16
CA ILE A 213 -0.95 -5.47 -10.94
C ILE A 213 -0.81 -6.76 -10.15
N HIS A 214 -0.28 -6.68 -8.94
CA HIS A 214 0.09 -7.81 -8.10
C HIS A 214 -1.00 -8.14 -7.05
N VAL A 215 -2.23 -8.43 -7.53
CA VAL A 215 -3.40 -8.75 -6.66
C VAL A 215 -4.07 -10.07 -7.07
N TRP A 216 -3.30 -11.01 -7.62
CA TRP A 216 -3.79 -12.29 -8.13
C TRP A 216 -3.09 -13.45 -7.42
N PRO A 217 -3.74 -14.62 -7.26
CA PRO A 217 -3.11 -15.78 -6.63
C PRO A 217 -1.81 -16.25 -7.30
N ASP A 218 -1.68 -16.00 -8.60
CA ASP A 218 -0.51 -16.34 -9.43
C ASP A 218 0.42 -15.13 -9.67
N ASP A 219 0.11 -13.96 -9.12
CA ASP A 219 0.88 -12.72 -9.28
C ASP A 219 0.56 -11.76 -8.11
N HIS A 220 1.33 -11.83 -7.05
CA HIS A 220 1.14 -11.03 -5.83
C HIS A 220 2.49 -10.64 -5.22
N ILE A 221 2.45 -9.80 -4.20
CA ILE A 221 3.65 -9.39 -3.48
C ILE A 221 4.28 -10.59 -2.78
N GLU A 222 5.51 -10.93 -3.19
CA GLU A 222 6.27 -12.06 -2.67
C GLU A 222 7.16 -11.62 -1.50
N TRP A 223 6.68 -11.77 -0.28
CA TRP A 223 7.40 -11.34 0.93
C TRP A 223 8.78 -11.98 1.09
N LEU A 224 8.95 -13.24 0.64
CA LEU A 224 10.26 -13.89 0.64
C LEU A 224 11.25 -13.18 -0.31
N ALA A 225 10.80 -12.72 -1.47
CA ALA A 225 11.64 -11.97 -2.40
C ALA A 225 12.06 -10.62 -1.81
N ILE A 226 11.15 -9.93 -1.10
CA ILE A 226 11.47 -8.68 -0.39
C ILE A 226 12.51 -8.91 0.71
N ARG A 227 12.36 -9.96 1.54
CA ARG A 227 13.34 -10.32 2.57
C ARG A 227 14.72 -10.61 1.97
N ASN A 228 14.75 -11.27 0.81
CA ASN A 228 16.00 -11.52 0.09
C ASN A 228 16.66 -10.21 -0.40
N VAL A 229 15.87 -9.24 -0.89
CA VAL A 229 16.39 -7.89 -1.23
C VAL A 229 16.94 -7.19 0.00
N PHE A 230 16.23 -7.22 1.13
CA PHE A 230 16.71 -6.64 2.38
C PHE A 230 18.04 -7.25 2.81
N ALA A 231 18.17 -8.57 2.77
CA ALA A 231 19.44 -9.25 3.09
C ALA A 231 20.59 -8.84 2.13
N GLN A 232 20.31 -8.72 0.83
CA GLN A 232 21.30 -8.28 -0.18
C GLN A 232 21.72 -6.82 0.00
N MET A 233 20.82 -5.97 0.48
CA MET A 233 21.04 -4.53 0.67
C MET A 233 21.47 -4.17 2.10
N ASN A 234 21.84 -5.17 2.92
CA ASN A 234 22.29 -4.98 4.31
C ASN A 234 21.22 -4.29 5.19
N ILE A 235 19.96 -4.67 4.99
CA ILE A 235 18.82 -4.21 5.79
C ILE A 235 18.46 -5.29 6.81
N GLU A 236 18.56 -4.95 8.10
CA GLU A 236 18.09 -5.79 9.21
C GLU A 236 16.56 -5.72 9.30
N ILE A 237 15.89 -6.86 9.33
CA ILE A 237 14.45 -6.90 9.58
C ILE A 237 14.23 -6.73 11.08
N ILE A 238 13.57 -5.64 11.48
CA ILE A 238 13.25 -5.35 12.89
C ILE A 238 11.80 -5.62 13.24
N ARG A 239 10.92 -5.75 12.23
CA ARG A 239 9.52 -6.16 12.38
C ARG A 239 9.06 -6.88 11.12
N ASP A 240 8.34 -7.99 11.29
CA ASP A 240 7.84 -8.84 10.22
C ASP A 240 6.54 -9.50 10.71
N GLU A 241 5.40 -8.84 10.50
CA GLU A 241 4.14 -9.23 11.13
C GLU A 241 2.97 -9.19 10.14
N SER A 242 2.10 -10.19 10.24
CA SER A 242 0.81 -10.18 9.56
C SER A 242 -0.30 -9.82 10.54
N TYR A 243 -1.32 -9.14 10.06
CA TYR A 243 -2.47 -8.72 10.86
C TYR A 243 -3.78 -8.89 10.10
N LEU A 244 -4.89 -8.94 10.84
CA LEU A 244 -6.23 -8.93 10.27
C LEU A 244 -6.69 -7.49 10.12
N LEU A 245 -7.05 -7.08 8.90
CA LEU A 245 -7.57 -5.74 8.62
C LEU A 245 -8.99 -5.60 9.15
N TYR A 246 -9.27 -4.51 9.87
CA TYR A 246 -10.64 -4.15 10.22
C TYR A 246 -11.31 -3.43 9.06
N GLN A 247 -12.53 -3.84 8.75
CA GLN A 247 -13.39 -3.11 7.80
C GLN A 247 -14.68 -2.67 8.50
N PRO A 248 -15.19 -1.45 8.22
CA PRO A 248 -16.34 -0.89 8.93
C PRO A 248 -17.63 -1.72 8.89
N HIS A 249 -17.77 -2.62 7.92
CA HIS A 249 -18.93 -3.51 7.83
C HIS A 249 -18.77 -4.80 8.68
N TYR A 250 -17.61 -5.02 9.30
CA TYR A 250 -17.43 -6.14 10.23
C TYR A 250 -18.09 -5.83 11.58
N GLY A 251 -18.73 -6.82 12.19
CA GLY A 251 -19.07 -6.75 13.59
C GLY A 251 -17.81 -6.68 14.44
N ILE A 252 -17.75 -5.74 15.38
CA ILE A 252 -16.56 -5.55 16.22
C ILE A 252 -16.27 -6.78 17.08
N GLU A 253 -17.29 -7.52 17.49
CA GLU A 253 -17.17 -8.75 18.27
C GLU A 253 -16.53 -9.87 17.45
N GLU A 254 -17.02 -10.07 16.21
CA GLU A 254 -16.47 -11.03 15.26
C GLU A 254 -15.01 -10.71 14.94
N TYR A 255 -14.73 -9.45 14.59
CA TYR A 255 -13.36 -9.01 14.33
C TYR A 255 -12.44 -9.26 15.54
N SER A 256 -12.89 -8.86 16.75
CA SER A 256 -12.08 -9.01 17.96
C SER A 256 -11.80 -10.47 18.31
N LYS A 257 -12.74 -11.37 18.00
CA LYS A 257 -12.57 -12.82 18.19
C LYS A 257 -11.46 -13.38 17.30
N TYR A 258 -11.37 -12.93 16.04
CA TYR A 258 -10.43 -13.48 15.06
C TYR A 258 -9.12 -12.69 14.96
N LYS A 259 -9.08 -11.45 15.48
CA LYS A 259 -7.85 -10.66 15.57
C LYS A 259 -6.77 -11.44 16.35
N GLY A 260 -5.63 -11.69 15.69
CA GLY A 260 -4.54 -12.50 16.23
C GLY A 260 -4.67 -14.01 16.04
N GLN A 261 -5.78 -14.50 15.43
CA GLN A 261 -5.92 -15.90 15.03
C GLN A 261 -5.68 -16.10 13.53
N CYS A 262 -5.91 -15.08 12.73
CA CYS A 262 -5.68 -15.06 11.29
C CYS A 262 -5.27 -13.67 10.83
N SER A 263 -4.82 -13.59 9.57
CA SER A 263 -4.28 -12.35 9.00
C SER A 263 -4.59 -12.27 7.51
N ASP A 264 -4.79 -11.06 6.99
CA ASP A 264 -4.94 -10.82 5.55
C ASP A 264 -4.00 -9.73 5.02
N MET A 265 -3.41 -8.92 5.91
CA MET A 265 -2.43 -7.91 5.58
C MET A 265 -1.10 -8.16 6.29
N HIS A 266 -0.04 -7.48 5.81
CA HIS A 266 1.31 -7.63 6.32
C HIS A 266 2.02 -6.29 6.44
N VAL A 267 2.86 -6.18 7.46
CA VAL A 267 3.80 -5.07 7.69
C VAL A 267 5.22 -5.62 7.84
N LEU A 268 6.15 -5.02 7.11
CA LEU A 268 7.58 -5.34 7.17
C LEU A 268 8.37 -4.06 7.41
N VAL A 269 9.20 -4.06 8.45
CA VAL A 269 10.06 -2.92 8.78
C VAL A 269 11.51 -3.37 8.78
N GLY A 270 12.33 -2.68 8.01
CA GLY A 270 13.77 -2.91 7.93
C GLY A 270 14.57 -1.69 8.33
N ARG A 271 15.73 -1.91 8.95
CA ARG A 271 16.70 -0.89 9.29
C ARG A 271 18.01 -1.11 8.53
N LYS A 272 18.49 -0.07 7.85
CA LYS A 272 19.80 -0.14 7.17
C LYS A 272 20.94 -0.16 8.19
N HIS A 273 21.83 -1.12 8.07
CA HIS A 273 23.01 -1.15 8.93
C HIS A 273 23.87 0.10 8.72
N GLN A 274 24.61 0.47 9.79
CA GLN A 274 25.58 1.57 9.76
C GLN A 274 26.81 1.22 8.93
#